data_32262f9c8bab1125b719d08542b1b624
#
_entry.id   32262f9c8bab1125b719d08542b1b624
#
_cell.length_a   1.000
_cell.length_b   1.000
_cell.length_c   1.000
_cell.angle_alpha   90.00
_cell.angle_beta   90.00
_cell.angle_gamma   90.00
#
_symmetry.space_group_name_H-M   'P 1'
#
loop_
_entity.id
_entity.type
_entity.pdbx_description
1 polymer ?
#
loop_
_entity_poly.entity_id
_entity_poly.type
_entity_poly.pdbx_seq_one_letter_code
_entity_poly.pdbx_strand_id
1 'polypeptide(L)'
;ENIRVRFIGDRTRLSENLQRKMASVEEDSKDFDSMTLVLAINYGGRDEICHAAKTLAQQVKEGKLEPEDITMDMIERNLYTEEIPPVDLVIRPSGEQRLSNFMIWQAAYAEFYYTNILWPDFKGSDLDKAVIAYSERNRRFGGV
;
A
#
# COMPACT_ATOMS: atom_id res chain seq x y z
N GLU A 1 -13.97 -11.02 -14.66
CA GLU A 1 -14.12 -10.22 -13.44
C GLU A 1 -13.55 -8.83 -13.68
N ASN A 2 -14.26 -7.79 -13.30
CA ASN A 2 -13.88 -6.38 -13.57
C ASN A 2 -12.95 -5.87 -12.44
N ILE A 3 -11.74 -6.46 -12.33
CA ILE A 3 -10.77 -6.17 -11.27
C ILE A 3 -9.51 -5.56 -11.91
N ARG A 4 -9.22 -4.30 -11.57
CA ARG A 4 -7.96 -3.66 -11.92
C ARG A 4 -6.83 -4.21 -11.06
N VAL A 5 -5.72 -4.59 -11.68
CA VAL A 5 -4.53 -5.09 -10.98
C VAL A 5 -3.43 -4.03 -11.00
N ARG A 6 -2.79 -3.79 -9.86
CA ARG A 6 -1.61 -2.93 -9.73
C ARG A 6 -0.52 -3.66 -8.94
N PHE A 7 0.72 -3.34 -9.23
CA PHE A 7 1.87 -3.83 -8.47
C PHE A 7 2.62 -2.65 -7.85
N ILE A 8 2.97 -2.78 -6.57
CA ILE A 8 3.79 -1.82 -5.84
C ILE A 8 5.08 -2.46 -5.33
N GLY A 9 6.12 -1.65 -5.17
CA GLY A 9 7.45 -2.05 -4.72
C GLY A 9 8.53 -1.83 -5.78
N ASP A 10 9.78 -2.09 -5.42
CA ASP A 10 10.94 -1.91 -6.29
C ASP A 10 11.03 -3.03 -7.35
N ARG A 11 10.66 -2.70 -8.58
CA ARG A 11 10.69 -3.63 -9.73
C ARG A 11 12.10 -3.81 -10.30
N THR A 12 13.05 -2.92 -9.99
CA THR A 12 14.37 -2.91 -10.63
C THR A 12 15.18 -4.17 -10.37
N ARG A 13 14.91 -4.86 -9.26
CA ARG A 13 15.57 -6.12 -8.89
C ARG A 13 14.86 -7.39 -9.36
N LEU A 14 13.73 -7.25 -10.02
CA LEU A 14 12.97 -8.38 -10.58
C LEU A 14 13.50 -8.73 -11.97
N SER A 15 13.36 -9.97 -12.40
CA SER A 15 13.75 -10.38 -13.75
C SER A 15 12.91 -9.61 -14.79
N GLU A 16 13.53 -9.29 -15.93
CA GLU A 16 12.85 -8.59 -17.04
C GLU A 16 11.59 -9.30 -17.50
N ASN A 17 11.58 -10.64 -17.48
CA ASN A 17 10.38 -11.41 -17.83
C ASN A 17 9.24 -11.17 -16.85
N LEU A 18 9.53 -11.10 -15.53
CA LEU A 18 8.51 -10.80 -14.51
C LEU A 18 8.01 -9.36 -14.65
N GLN A 19 8.92 -8.39 -14.84
CA GLN A 19 8.54 -6.99 -15.05
C GLN A 19 7.60 -6.84 -16.26
N ARG A 20 7.89 -7.50 -17.39
CA ARG A 20 7.03 -7.49 -18.58
C ARG A 20 5.65 -8.10 -18.32
N LYS A 21 5.60 -9.22 -17.58
CA LYS A 21 4.31 -9.84 -17.21
C LYS A 21 3.48 -8.95 -16.31
N MET A 22 4.12 -8.30 -15.33
CA MET A 22 3.43 -7.33 -14.45
C MET A 22 2.86 -6.18 -15.27
N ALA A 23 3.64 -5.59 -16.16
CA ALA A 23 3.19 -4.49 -17.02
C ALA A 23 2.05 -4.93 -17.95
N SER A 24 2.09 -6.14 -18.51
CA SER A 24 0.98 -6.68 -19.33
C SER A 24 -0.31 -6.80 -18.52
N VAL A 25 -0.26 -7.34 -17.31
CA VAL A 25 -1.46 -7.50 -16.45
C VAL A 25 -2.04 -6.14 -16.05
N GLU A 26 -1.19 -5.16 -15.75
CA GLU A 26 -1.63 -3.79 -15.43
C GLU A 26 -2.32 -3.15 -16.64
N GLU A 27 -1.74 -3.28 -17.85
CA GLU A 27 -2.32 -2.74 -19.08
C GLU A 27 -3.64 -3.41 -19.45
N ASP A 28 -3.71 -4.75 -19.34
CA ASP A 28 -4.91 -5.54 -19.69
C ASP A 28 -6.10 -5.25 -18.73
N SER A 29 -5.81 -4.77 -17.51
CA SER A 29 -6.83 -4.50 -16.49
C SER A 29 -7.04 -3.00 -16.17
N LYS A 30 -6.37 -2.09 -16.86
CA LYS A 30 -6.35 -0.65 -16.51
C LYS A 30 -7.74 0.01 -16.52
N ASP A 31 -8.62 -0.45 -17.39
CA ASP A 31 -9.96 0.10 -17.57
C ASP A 31 -11.02 -0.58 -16.70
N PHE A 32 -10.62 -1.52 -15.84
CA PHE A 32 -11.50 -2.18 -14.89
C PHE A 32 -11.70 -1.31 -13.64
N ASP A 33 -12.91 -1.26 -13.11
CA ASP A 33 -13.32 -0.27 -12.11
C ASP A 33 -14.09 -0.80 -10.90
N SER A 34 -14.47 -2.10 -10.89
CA SER A 34 -15.24 -2.68 -9.76
C SER A 34 -14.41 -2.78 -8.48
N MET A 35 -13.13 -3.12 -8.61
CA MET A 35 -12.20 -3.27 -7.49
C MET A 35 -10.76 -3.08 -8.00
N THR A 36 -9.88 -2.54 -7.17
CA THR A 36 -8.44 -2.54 -7.43
C THR A 36 -7.74 -3.53 -6.51
N LEU A 37 -7.10 -4.55 -7.10
CA LEU A 37 -6.21 -5.46 -6.40
C LEU A 37 -4.77 -4.95 -6.50
N VAL A 38 -4.15 -4.66 -5.36
CA VAL A 38 -2.76 -4.19 -5.31
C VAL A 38 -1.87 -5.30 -4.74
N LEU A 39 -0.88 -5.72 -5.52
CA LEU A 39 0.09 -6.74 -5.14
C LEU A 39 1.44 -6.10 -4.79
N ALA A 40 1.86 -6.22 -3.53
CA ALA A 40 3.13 -5.71 -3.04
C ALA A 40 4.24 -6.74 -3.31
N ILE A 41 5.08 -6.49 -4.32
CA ILE A 41 6.17 -7.39 -4.73
C ILE A 41 7.51 -6.67 -4.56
N ASN A 42 8.43 -7.28 -3.82
CA ASN A 42 9.70 -6.65 -3.43
C ASN A 42 9.47 -5.26 -2.81
N TYR A 43 8.49 -5.19 -1.91
CA TYR A 43 8.02 -3.97 -1.28
C TYR A 43 8.56 -3.84 0.15
N GLY A 44 8.87 -2.61 0.56
CA GLY A 44 9.16 -2.26 1.93
C GLY A 44 8.83 -0.80 2.20
N GLY A 45 8.05 -0.51 3.27
CA GLY A 45 7.60 0.84 3.58
C GLY A 45 8.74 1.84 3.83
N ARG A 46 9.85 1.39 4.42
CA ARG A 46 11.04 2.26 4.60
C ARG A 46 11.71 2.59 3.28
N ASP A 47 11.74 1.64 2.34
CA ASP A 47 12.28 1.87 0.99
C ASP A 47 11.42 2.84 0.20
N GLU A 48 10.11 2.67 0.25
CA GLU A 48 9.12 3.54 -0.38
C GLU A 48 9.24 5.00 0.11
N ILE A 49 9.35 5.21 1.44
CA ILE A 49 9.55 6.54 2.03
C ILE A 49 10.89 7.14 1.55
N CYS A 50 11.95 6.34 1.49
CA CYS A 50 13.24 6.78 0.97
C CYS A 50 13.15 7.14 -0.52
N HIS A 51 12.35 6.41 -1.32
CA HIS A 51 12.07 6.74 -2.71
C HIS A 51 11.39 8.10 -2.85
N ALA A 52 10.31 8.32 -2.09
CA ALA A 52 9.59 9.60 -2.09
C ALA A 52 10.51 10.76 -1.72
N ALA A 53 11.30 10.61 -0.66
CA ALA A 53 12.27 11.63 -0.24
C ALA A 53 13.32 11.96 -1.32
N LYS A 54 13.85 10.94 -2.02
CA LYS A 54 14.80 11.13 -3.13
C LYS A 54 14.15 11.87 -4.31
N THR A 55 12.92 11.53 -4.64
CA THR A 55 12.18 12.18 -5.73
C THR A 55 11.98 13.68 -5.43
N LEU A 56 11.56 14.02 -4.22
CA LEU A 56 11.38 15.41 -3.82
C LEU A 56 12.73 16.17 -3.76
N ALA A 57 13.78 15.54 -3.21
CA ALA A 57 15.11 16.13 -3.20
C ALA A 57 15.65 16.40 -4.61
N GLN A 58 15.33 15.54 -5.58
CA GLN A 58 15.71 15.78 -6.97
C GLN A 58 14.96 16.97 -7.57
N GLN A 59 13.67 17.16 -7.26
CA GLN A 59 12.89 18.34 -7.68
C GLN A 59 13.46 19.63 -7.11
N VAL A 60 13.87 19.61 -5.83
CA VAL A 60 14.57 20.76 -5.20
C VAL A 60 15.87 21.07 -5.93
N LYS A 61 16.69 20.05 -6.20
CA LYS A 61 17.96 20.23 -6.93
C LYS A 61 17.76 20.82 -8.33
N GLU A 62 16.64 20.50 -8.98
CA GLU A 62 16.27 21.01 -10.30
C GLU A 62 15.62 22.41 -10.26
N GLY A 63 15.47 23.02 -9.09
CA GLY A 63 14.82 24.30 -8.90
C GLY A 63 13.31 24.31 -9.19
N LYS A 64 12.66 23.14 -9.11
CA LYS A 64 11.22 22.98 -9.31
C LYS A 64 10.42 23.08 -8.02
N LEU A 65 11.10 23.00 -6.88
CA LEU A 65 10.52 22.95 -5.55
C LEU A 65 11.50 23.57 -4.56
N GLU A 66 11.01 24.38 -3.61
CA GLU A 66 11.81 24.81 -2.48
C GLU A 66 11.64 23.81 -1.31
N PRO A 67 12.69 23.60 -0.47
CA PRO A 67 12.60 22.66 0.65
C PRO A 67 11.47 22.98 1.62
N GLU A 68 11.15 24.24 1.82
CA GLU A 68 10.12 24.74 2.73
C GLU A 68 8.69 24.45 2.23
N ASP A 69 8.53 24.17 0.93
CA ASP A 69 7.24 23.86 0.31
C ASP A 69 6.90 22.36 0.34
N ILE A 70 7.81 21.51 0.84
CA ILE A 70 7.56 20.07 0.94
C ILE A 70 6.48 19.79 1.99
N THR A 71 5.38 19.17 1.56
CA THR A 71 4.24 18.82 2.40
C THR A 71 4.07 17.31 2.55
N MET A 72 3.27 16.88 3.54
CA MET A 72 2.89 15.46 3.69
C MET A 72 2.18 14.92 2.45
N ASP A 73 1.29 15.70 1.85
CA ASP A 73 0.59 15.34 0.60
C ASP A 73 1.57 15.08 -0.55
N MET A 74 2.64 15.88 -0.65
CA MET A 74 3.69 15.64 -1.65
C MET A 74 4.46 14.35 -1.39
N ILE A 75 4.69 13.99 -0.12
CA ILE A 75 5.27 12.68 0.21
C ILE A 75 4.32 11.57 -0.24
N GLU A 76 3.03 11.64 0.11
CA GLU A 76 2.02 10.64 -0.24
C GLU A 76 1.93 10.41 -1.75
N ARG A 77 1.93 11.47 -2.54
CA ARG A 77 1.92 11.40 -4.02
C ARG A 77 3.19 10.79 -4.63
N ASN A 78 4.26 10.68 -3.88
CA ASN A 78 5.49 10.04 -4.32
C ASN A 78 5.72 8.65 -3.71
N LEU A 79 4.76 8.12 -2.94
CA LEU A 79 4.75 6.74 -2.50
C LEU A 79 4.32 5.81 -3.64
N TYR A 80 4.62 4.53 -3.52
CA TYR A 80 4.18 3.51 -4.50
C TYR A 80 2.65 3.34 -4.53
N THR A 81 1.97 3.87 -3.51
CA THR A 81 0.51 3.82 -3.34
C THR A 81 -0.19 5.08 -3.85
N GLU A 82 0.44 5.89 -4.67
CA GLU A 82 -0.21 7.00 -5.35
C GLU A 82 -1.54 6.56 -5.98
N GLU A 83 -2.59 7.37 -5.85
CA GLU A 83 -3.96 7.09 -6.31
C GLU A 83 -4.67 5.91 -5.59
N ILE A 84 -4.06 5.28 -4.60
CA ILE A 84 -4.71 4.26 -3.78
C ILE A 84 -5.29 4.94 -2.53
N PRO A 85 -6.55 4.68 -2.17
CA PRO A 85 -7.14 5.24 -0.95
C PRO A 85 -6.33 4.90 0.31
N PRO A 86 -6.41 5.73 1.37
CA PRO A 86 -5.80 5.41 2.66
C PRO A 86 -6.24 4.04 3.19
N VAL A 87 -5.36 3.39 3.94
CA VAL A 87 -5.64 2.07 4.52
C VAL A 87 -6.56 2.22 5.72
N ASP A 88 -7.73 1.60 5.67
CA ASP A 88 -8.69 1.55 6.77
C ASP A 88 -8.46 0.37 7.70
N LEU A 89 -8.15 -0.80 7.14
CA LEU A 89 -8.00 -2.05 7.87
C LEU A 89 -6.77 -2.83 7.40
N VAL A 90 -5.93 -3.22 8.35
CA VAL A 90 -4.83 -4.18 8.13
C VAL A 90 -5.21 -5.51 8.75
N ILE A 91 -5.32 -6.55 7.94
CA ILE A 91 -5.56 -7.92 8.39
C ILE A 91 -4.22 -8.67 8.36
N ARG A 92 -3.80 -9.18 9.51
CA ARG A 92 -2.58 -9.98 9.60
C ARG A 92 -2.85 -11.39 10.11
N PRO A 93 -2.79 -12.39 9.22
CA PRO A 93 -2.86 -13.81 9.58
C PRO A 93 -1.61 -14.30 10.31
N SER A 94 -1.63 -15.58 10.73
CA SER A 94 -0.54 -16.35 11.36
C SER A 94 -0.12 -15.95 12.78
N GLY A 95 -0.96 -15.21 13.52
CA GLY A 95 -0.70 -14.84 14.91
C GLY A 95 0.36 -13.77 15.12
N GLU A 96 0.92 -13.24 14.05
CA GLU A 96 1.93 -12.19 14.09
C GLU A 96 1.32 -10.82 14.34
N GLN A 97 1.85 -10.07 15.32
CA GLN A 97 1.32 -8.77 15.73
C GLN A 97 2.34 -7.64 15.46
N ARG A 98 2.87 -7.59 14.26
CA ARG A 98 3.82 -6.57 13.81
C ARG A 98 3.60 -6.22 12.34
N LEU A 99 3.96 -5.00 11.93
CA LEU A 99 3.87 -4.55 10.54
C LEU A 99 4.94 -5.15 9.64
N SER A 100 6.10 -5.48 10.17
CA SER A 100 7.25 -6.00 9.42
C SER A 100 7.59 -5.15 8.19
N ASN A 101 7.65 -3.84 8.37
CA ASN A 101 7.97 -2.89 7.29
C ASN A 101 6.91 -2.83 6.17
N PHE A 102 5.67 -3.29 6.42
CA PHE A 102 4.59 -3.23 5.45
C PHE A 102 3.73 -1.98 5.66
N MET A 103 3.61 -1.15 4.64
CA MET A 103 2.73 0.03 4.58
C MET A 103 2.81 0.96 5.81
N ILE A 104 4.03 1.30 6.26
CA ILE A 104 4.27 2.04 7.51
C ILE A 104 3.58 3.42 7.48
N TRP A 105 3.65 4.14 6.37
CA TRP A 105 3.03 5.43 6.20
C TRP A 105 1.51 5.32 6.12
N GLN A 106 1.03 4.46 5.24
CA GLN A 106 -0.40 4.31 4.93
C GLN A 106 -1.20 3.72 6.09
N ALA A 107 -0.57 2.88 6.93
CA ALA A 107 -1.22 2.26 8.08
C ALA A 107 -1.23 3.12 9.35
N ALA A 108 -0.77 4.37 9.29
CA ALA A 108 -0.63 5.25 10.46
C ALA A 108 -1.95 5.42 11.25
N TYR A 109 -3.10 5.39 10.58
CA TYR A 109 -4.43 5.49 11.19
C TYR A 109 -5.31 4.26 10.92
N ALA A 110 -4.72 3.18 10.40
CA ALA A 110 -5.45 1.96 10.11
C ALA A 110 -5.83 1.20 11.38
N GLU A 111 -6.96 0.52 11.33
CA GLU A 111 -7.32 -0.48 12.33
C GLU A 111 -6.61 -1.81 12.03
N PHE A 112 -6.28 -2.56 13.08
CA PHE A 112 -5.58 -3.84 12.94
C PHE A 112 -6.46 -4.99 13.39
N TYR A 113 -6.54 -6.02 12.55
CA TYR A 113 -7.16 -7.30 12.87
C TYR A 113 -6.13 -8.42 12.77
N TYR A 114 -5.83 -9.05 13.89
CA TYR A 114 -4.89 -10.16 13.97
C TYR A 114 -5.63 -11.49 14.14
N THR A 115 -5.18 -12.52 13.42
CA THR A 115 -5.75 -13.87 13.53
C THR A 115 -4.64 -14.92 13.49
N ASN A 116 -4.85 -16.03 14.23
CA ASN A 116 -3.94 -17.17 14.24
C ASN A 116 -4.07 -18.06 13.00
N ILE A 117 -5.07 -17.83 12.15
CA ILE A 117 -5.28 -18.60 10.92
C ILE A 117 -4.09 -18.37 10.00
N LEU A 118 -3.53 -19.44 9.45
CA LEU A 118 -2.47 -19.33 8.45
C LEU A 118 -3.04 -18.85 7.11
N TRP A 119 -2.25 -18.12 6.34
CA TRP A 119 -2.72 -17.54 5.08
C TRP A 119 -3.37 -18.57 4.12
N PRO A 120 -2.82 -19.81 3.94
CA PRO A 120 -3.45 -20.80 3.07
C PRO A 120 -4.84 -21.27 3.55
N ASP A 121 -5.13 -21.13 4.85
CA ASP A 121 -6.41 -21.55 5.46
C ASP A 121 -7.38 -20.38 5.64
N PHE A 122 -6.97 -19.14 5.34
CA PHE A 122 -7.80 -17.92 5.45
C PHE A 122 -8.87 -17.92 4.36
N LYS A 123 -10.13 -17.88 4.77
CA LYS A 123 -11.31 -17.97 3.89
C LYS A 123 -12.11 -16.67 3.87
N GLY A 124 -13.06 -16.56 2.95
CA GLY A 124 -14.00 -15.44 2.88
C GLY A 124 -14.74 -15.18 4.20
N SER A 125 -15.16 -16.26 4.89
CA SER A 125 -15.78 -16.14 6.22
C SER A 125 -14.87 -15.54 7.29
N ASP A 126 -13.56 -15.63 7.13
CA ASP A 126 -12.59 -15.01 8.05
C ASP A 126 -12.37 -13.54 7.71
N LEU A 127 -12.47 -13.19 6.43
CA LEU A 127 -12.56 -11.79 5.99
C LEU A 127 -13.82 -11.12 6.53
N ASP A 128 -14.97 -11.79 6.45
CA ASP A 128 -16.23 -11.27 7.01
C ASP A 128 -16.11 -10.96 8.50
N LYS A 129 -15.47 -11.84 9.28
CA LYS A 129 -15.20 -11.59 10.71
C LYS A 129 -14.33 -10.36 10.94
N ALA A 130 -13.30 -10.18 10.12
CA ALA A 130 -12.43 -9.02 10.21
C ALA A 130 -13.16 -7.71 9.89
N VAL A 131 -14.04 -7.71 8.87
CA VAL A 131 -14.86 -6.56 8.48
C VAL A 131 -15.91 -6.24 9.56
N ILE A 132 -16.55 -7.25 10.13
CA ILE A 132 -17.50 -7.08 11.25
C ILE A 132 -16.78 -6.46 12.44
N ALA A 133 -15.63 -7.03 12.86
CA ALA A 133 -14.84 -6.48 13.96
C ALA A 133 -14.37 -5.04 13.70
N TYR A 134 -14.07 -4.68 12.45
CA TYR A 134 -13.76 -3.31 12.06
C TYR A 134 -14.98 -2.40 12.19
N SER A 135 -16.17 -2.83 11.76
CA SER A 135 -17.39 -2.03 11.79
C SER A 135 -17.86 -1.68 13.21
N GLU A 136 -17.48 -2.48 14.20
CA GLU A 136 -17.80 -2.27 15.62
C GLU A 136 -16.85 -1.29 16.33
N ARG A 137 -15.76 -0.85 15.66
CA ARG A 137 -14.78 0.04 16.26
C ARG A 137 -15.13 1.51 16.09
N ASN A 138 -14.97 2.26 17.18
CA ASN A 138 -15.06 3.73 17.15
C ASN A 138 -13.70 4.31 16.78
N ARG A 139 -13.52 4.70 15.53
CA ARG A 139 -12.29 5.36 15.06
C ARG A 139 -12.16 6.76 15.68
N ARG A 140 -11.06 6.99 16.37
CA ARG A 140 -10.70 8.32 16.88
C ARG A 140 -9.51 8.81 16.08
N PHE A 141 -9.75 9.76 15.18
CA PHE A 141 -8.68 10.51 14.53
C PHE A 141 -8.18 11.53 15.54
N GLY A 142 -6.96 11.34 16.08
CA GLY A 142 -6.35 12.30 16.98
C GLY A 142 -6.35 13.69 16.31
N GLY A 143 -7.03 14.66 16.91
CA GLY A 143 -6.93 16.05 16.47
C GLY A 143 -5.57 16.61 16.90
N VAL A 144 -4.74 17.03 15.94
CA VAL A 144 -3.57 17.90 16.14
C VAL A 144 -3.95 19.28 15.67
#